data_cb2233a09aad99d26970568b51a85415
#
_entry.id   cb2233a09aad99d26970568b51a85415
#
_cell.length_a   1.000
_cell.length_b   1.000
_cell.length_c   1.000
_cell.angle_alpha   90.00
_cell.angle_beta   90.00
_cell.angle_gamma   90.00
#
_symmetry.space_group_name_H-M   'P 1'
#
loop_
_entity.id
_entity.type
_entity.pdbx_description
1 polymer ?
#
loop_
_entity_poly.entity_id
_entity_poly.type
_entity_poly.pdbx_seq_one_letter_code
_entity_poly.pdbx_strand_id
1 'polypeptide(L)'
;MNEVVDGGAREAGISLAMLCDHVGMSRQNYYAARRLRRRREIDEDFVVELVKQERQIQPRLGGRKLLHVLRGDLEEANVKIGRDRFFEVLAVHDLLVAPKPGRPRTTNSRHSLPVFHNLLKEARVAAPNEAWVCDLTYIRTDEGFMYAALITDVFSRKIVGSHIGDNLEATGCMKALEQALADLPDGRHPIHHSDRGCQYCCHAYVDQLQKRGLPISMTEISHCYENAMAERVNGILKQEYELDSSFRSKSQAKKAFEQAVLLYNRRRPHSSLDYRFPAEVHAAA
;
A
#
# COMPACT_ATOMS: atom_id res chain seq x y z
N MET A 1 21.36 19.40 24.83
CA MET A 1 22.69 19.27 25.47
C MET A 1 23.63 20.45 25.18
N ASN A 2 23.56 21.12 24.04
CA ASN A 2 24.46 22.25 23.68
C ASN A 2 24.04 23.60 24.24
N GLU A 3 22.74 23.90 24.40
CA GLU A 3 22.27 25.08 25.08
C GLU A 3 22.61 25.07 26.58
N VAL A 4 22.57 23.87 27.15
CA VAL A 4 22.96 23.64 28.56
C VAL A 4 24.48 23.84 28.75
N VAL A 5 25.31 23.44 27.76
CA VAL A 5 26.77 23.63 27.83
C VAL A 5 27.14 25.11 27.61
N ASP A 6 26.50 25.81 26.65
CA ASP A 6 26.73 27.25 26.43
C ASP A 6 26.21 28.12 27.61
N GLY A 7 25.06 27.74 28.20
CA GLY A 7 24.48 28.41 29.36
C GLY A 7 25.30 28.16 30.65
N GLY A 8 25.54 26.90 30.97
CA GLY A 8 26.29 26.50 32.17
C GLY A 8 27.77 26.91 32.15
N ALA A 9 28.42 26.93 30.96
CA ALA A 9 29.79 27.43 30.86
C ALA A 9 29.91 28.93 31.04
N ARG A 10 28.90 29.71 30.65
CA ARG A 10 28.84 31.18 30.92
C ARG A 10 28.62 31.50 32.41
N GLU A 11 27.76 30.73 33.07
CA GLU A 11 27.53 30.86 34.50
C GLU A 11 28.77 30.47 35.33
N ALA A 12 29.56 29.50 34.86
CA ALA A 12 30.79 29.06 35.51
C ALA A 12 32.05 29.89 35.14
N GLY A 13 31.92 30.91 34.29
CA GLY A 13 33.05 31.73 33.84
C GLY A 13 34.05 31.02 32.93
N ILE A 14 33.68 29.87 32.36
CA ILE A 14 34.54 29.03 31.49
C ILE A 14 34.43 29.51 30.05
N SER A 15 35.57 29.92 29.47
CA SER A 15 35.60 30.32 28.06
C SER A 15 35.50 29.13 27.09
N LEU A 16 34.94 29.37 25.90
CA LEU A 16 34.90 28.34 24.84
C LEU A 16 36.30 27.84 24.46
N ALA A 17 37.31 28.73 24.56
CA ALA A 17 38.72 28.34 24.32
C ALA A 17 39.21 27.31 25.33
N MET A 18 38.94 27.53 26.63
CA MET A 18 39.28 26.55 27.67
C MET A 18 38.59 25.20 27.50
N LEU A 19 37.31 25.23 27.11
CA LEU A 19 36.56 24.00 26.82
C LEU A 19 37.13 23.24 25.61
N CYS A 20 37.50 23.98 24.57
CA CYS A 20 38.10 23.38 23.38
C CYS A 20 39.49 22.76 23.68
N ASP A 21 40.30 23.45 24.47
CA ASP A 21 41.63 22.93 24.89
C ASP A 21 41.49 21.70 25.77
N HIS A 22 40.53 21.69 26.70
CA HIS A 22 40.28 20.54 27.58
C HIS A 22 39.85 19.28 26.82
N VAL A 23 39.07 19.43 25.72
CA VAL A 23 38.58 18.32 24.88
C VAL A 23 39.54 17.99 23.72
N GLY A 24 40.64 18.71 23.56
CA GLY A 24 41.59 18.54 22.47
C GLY A 24 41.04 18.93 21.09
N MET A 25 40.13 19.91 21.04
CA MET A 25 39.43 20.35 19.82
C MET A 25 39.73 21.81 19.49
N SER A 26 39.98 22.13 18.22
CA SER A 26 40.12 23.53 17.83
C SER A 26 38.74 24.25 17.81
N ARG A 27 38.73 25.57 18.09
CA ARG A 27 37.51 26.40 17.97
C ARG A 27 36.89 26.32 16.57
N GLN A 28 37.71 26.23 15.51
CA GLN A 28 37.23 26.05 14.14
C GLN A 28 36.43 24.75 14.00
N ASN A 29 36.96 23.63 14.52
CA ASN A 29 36.27 22.33 14.51
C ASN A 29 34.98 22.38 15.32
N TYR A 30 34.97 23.07 16.49
CA TYR A 30 33.76 23.26 17.27
C TYR A 30 32.67 23.98 16.48
N TYR A 31 32.98 25.13 15.86
CA TYR A 31 31.99 25.87 15.08
C TYR A 31 31.58 25.13 13.79
N ALA A 32 32.49 24.39 13.17
CA ALA A 32 32.15 23.55 12.03
C ALA A 32 31.19 22.41 12.44
N ALA A 33 31.46 21.74 13.56
CA ALA A 33 30.59 20.69 14.10
C ALA A 33 29.22 21.25 14.51
N ARG A 34 29.17 22.45 15.09
CA ARG A 34 27.93 23.14 15.47
C ARG A 34 27.08 23.50 14.24
N ARG A 35 27.72 24.03 13.18
CA ARG A 35 27.01 24.32 11.91
C ARG A 35 26.46 23.05 11.26
N LEU A 36 27.26 21.98 11.25
CA LEU A 36 26.83 20.71 10.70
C LEU A 36 25.68 20.11 11.48
N ARG A 37 25.69 20.19 12.81
CA ARG A 37 24.61 19.72 13.68
C ARG A 37 23.32 20.50 13.43
N ARG A 38 23.41 21.85 13.43
CA ARG A 38 22.25 22.71 13.14
C ARG A 38 21.67 22.41 11.75
N ARG A 39 22.52 22.19 10.76
CA ARG A 39 22.06 21.80 9.42
C ARG A 39 21.31 20.46 9.47
N ARG A 40 21.84 19.47 10.20
CA ARG A 40 21.18 18.16 10.35
C ARG A 40 19.85 18.27 11.09
N GLU A 41 19.72 19.12 12.08
CA GLU A 41 18.47 19.38 12.78
C GLU A 41 17.41 19.96 11.82
N ILE A 42 17.78 20.97 11.03
CA ILE A 42 16.89 21.57 10.03
C ILE A 42 16.50 20.54 8.95
N ASP A 43 17.44 19.76 8.45
CA ASP A 43 17.19 18.70 7.47
C ASP A 43 16.25 17.61 8.05
N GLU A 44 16.38 17.28 9.34
CA GLU A 44 15.55 16.32 10.06
C GLU A 44 14.11 16.84 10.24
N ASP A 45 13.94 18.09 10.67
CA ASP A 45 12.63 18.72 10.79
C ASP A 45 11.91 18.78 9.45
N PHE A 46 12.61 19.06 8.36
CA PHE A 46 12.06 19.04 7.00
C PHE A 46 11.61 17.62 6.58
N VAL A 47 12.43 16.60 6.87
CA VAL A 47 12.06 15.20 6.61
C VAL A 47 10.79 14.81 7.37
N VAL A 48 10.71 15.18 8.65
CA VAL A 48 9.53 14.91 9.51
C VAL A 48 8.28 15.55 8.95
N GLU A 49 8.37 16.80 8.49
CA GLU A 49 7.22 17.51 7.91
C GLU A 49 6.74 16.85 6.61
N LEU A 50 7.65 16.52 5.69
CA LEU A 50 7.30 15.79 4.46
C LEU A 50 6.63 14.44 4.77
N VAL A 51 7.16 13.71 5.76
CA VAL A 51 6.58 12.45 6.20
C VAL A 51 5.16 12.64 6.72
N LYS A 52 4.91 13.67 7.54
CA LYS A 52 3.58 13.98 8.06
C LYS A 52 2.60 14.33 6.95
N GLN A 53 3.03 15.12 5.97
CA GLN A 53 2.20 15.48 4.80
C GLN A 53 1.84 14.24 3.97
N GLU A 54 2.80 13.38 3.64
CA GLU A 54 2.52 12.16 2.91
C GLU A 54 1.63 11.18 3.69
N ARG A 55 1.74 11.16 5.03
CA ARG A 55 0.88 10.37 5.93
C ARG A 55 -0.58 10.82 5.93
N GLN A 56 -0.88 12.06 5.57
CA GLN A 56 -2.26 12.50 5.37
C GLN A 56 -2.88 11.86 4.13
N ILE A 57 -2.07 11.53 3.12
CA ILE A 57 -2.49 10.90 1.86
C ILE A 57 -2.44 9.36 1.96
N GLN A 58 -1.33 8.83 2.46
CA GLN A 58 -1.06 7.40 2.62
C GLN A 58 -0.72 7.07 4.08
N PRO A 59 -1.72 6.88 4.96
CA PRO A 59 -1.54 6.92 6.43
C PRO A 59 -0.50 5.94 6.96
N ARG A 60 -0.39 4.76 6.37
CA ARG A 60 0.48 3.68 6.86
C ARG A 60 1.43 3.13 5.80
N LEU A 61 1.84 3.97 4.84
CA LEU A 61 2.86 3.58 3.85
C LEU A 61 4.18 3.23 4.55
N GLY A 62 4.74 2.05 4.30
CA GLY A 62 5.97 1.57 4.96
C GLY A 62 7.20 2.42 4.60
N GLY A 63 8.15 2.58 5.53
CA GLY A 63 9.28 3.51 5.45
C GLY A 63 10.12 3.43 4.17
N ARG A 64 10.34 2.24 3.59
CA ARG A 64 11.08 2.11 2.32
C ARG A 64 10.37 2.77 1.14
N LYS A 65 9.06 2.57 1.05
CA LYS A 65 8.22 3.16 -0.01
C LYS A 65 8.07 4.67 0.22
N LEU A 66 7.92 5.07 1.48
CA LEU A 66 7.84 6.46 1.89
C LEU A 66 9.10 7.22 1.45
N LEU A 67 10.30 6.69 1.75
CA LEU A 67 11.57 7.28 1.29
C LEU A 67 11.65 7.37 -0.24
N HIS A 68 11.10 6.38 -0.96
CA HIS A 68 11.06 6.42 -2.42
C HIS A 68 10.15 7.53 -2.94
N VAL A 69 8.95 7.69 -2.35
CA VAL A 69 8.00 8.75 -2.74
C VAL A 69 8.57 10.14 -2.47
N LEU A 70 9.23 10.34 -1.32
CA LEU A 70 9.77 11.64 -0.92
C LEU A 70 11.12 11.99 -1.55
N ARG A 71 11.71 11.09 -2.36
CA ARG A 71 13.06 11.30 -2.90
C ARG A 71 13.17 12.57 -3.72
N GLY A 72 12.21 12.88 -4.57
CA GLY A 72 12.19 14.10 -5.38
C GLY A 72 12.22 15.38 -4.53
N ASP A 73 11.34 15.47 -3.55
CA ASP A 73 11.24 16.62 -2.64
C ASP A 73 12.52 16.80 -1.81
N LEU A 74 13.13 15.70 -1.38
CA LEU A 74 14.40 15.71 -0.63
C LEU A 74 15.57 16.18 -1.51
N GLU A 75 15.62 15.75 -2.78
CA GLU A 75 16.64 16.17 -3.74
C GLU A 75 16.50 17.66 -4.09
N GLU A 76 15.29 18.15 -4.33
CA GLU A 76 14.99 19.58 -4.58
C GLU A 76 15.41 20.46 -3.40
N ALA A 77 15.17 20.01 -2.17
CA ALA A 77 15.60 20.71 -0.96
C ALA A 77 17.10 20.53 -0.63
N ASN A 78 17.85 19.78 -1.45
CA ASN A 78 19.25 19.42 -1.20
C ASN A 78 19.48 18.74 0.17
N VAL A 79 18.50 17.93 0.61
CA VAL A 79 18.57 17.10 1.82
C VAL A 79 19.06 15.71 1.46
N LYS A 80 20.28 15.38 1.88
CA LYS A 80 20.91 14.07 1.64
C LYS A 80 20.69 13.15 2.83
N ILE A 81 19.74 12.23 2.73
CA ILE A 81 19.47 11.25 3.77
C ILE A 81 19.51 9.82 3.20
N GLY A 82 20.30 8.96 3.81
CA GLY A 82 20.34 7.53 3.50
C GLY A 82 19.21 6.77 4.19
N ARG A 83 18.95 5.53 3.73
CA ARG A 83 17.90 4.67 4.27
C ARG A 83 17.96 4.54 5.79
N ASP A 84 19.11 4.19 6.33
CA ASP A 84 19.23 3.87 7.76
C ASP A 84 19.01 5.11 8.62
N ARG A 85 19.56 6.26 8.22
CA ARG A 85 19.29 7.53 8.89
C ARG A 85 17.82 7.95 8.78
N PHE A 86 17.16 7.72 7.65
CA PHE A 86 15.73 7.98 7.50
C PHE A 86 14.91 7.15 8.51
N PHE A 87 15.24 5.86 8.66
CA PHE A 87 14.57 5.01 9.65
C PHE A 87 14.83 5.43 11.10
N GLU A 88 16.04 5.92 11.41
CA GLU A 88 16.34 6.51 12.72
C GLU A 88 15.48 7.73 13.00
N VAL A 89 15.33 8.65 12.02
CA VAL A 89 14.45 9.82 12.13
C VAL A 89 13.02 9.39 12.38
N LEU A 90 12.51 8.43 11.61
CA LEU A 90 11.15 7.89 11.82
C LEU A 90 10.97 7.28 13.22
N ALA A 91 11.99 6.61 13.74
CA ALA A 91 11.95 5.99 15.07
C ALA A 91 11.95 7.05 16.18
N VAL A 92 12.82 8.06 16.09
CA VAL A 92 12.94 9.13 17.10
C VAL A 92 11.65 9.96 17.20
N HIS A 93 10.94 10.13 16.09
CA HIS A 93 9.70 10.92 16.02
C HIS A 93 8.42 10.08 16.06
N ASP A 94 8.48 8.81 16.47
CA ASP A 94 7.33 7.88 16.56
C ASP A 94 6.54 7.74 15.24
N LEU A 95 7.25 7.86 14.11
CA LEU A 95 6.69 7.77 12.77
C LEU A 95 6.83 6.37 12.14
N LEU A 96 7.34 5.38 12.85
CA LEU A 96 7.38 4.00 12.39
C LEU A 96 5.97 3.37 12.41
N VAL A 97 5.64 2.64 11.34
CA VAL A 97 4.36 1.91 11.25
C VAL A 97 4.48 0.57 11.98
N ALA A 98 3.76 0.42 13.08
CA ALA A 98 3.65 -0.85 13.78
C ALA A 98 2.86 -1.87 12.94
N PRO A 99 3.27 -3.16 12.89
CA PRO A 99 2.49 -4.22 12.25
C PRO A 99 1.17 -4.42 13.00
N LYS A 100 0.07 -4.60 12.24
CA LYS A 100 -1.22 -4.99 12.82
C LYS A 100 -1.31 -6.51 12.90
N PRO A 101 -1.93 -7.10 13.96
CA PRO A 101 -2.15 -8.53 14.05
C PRO A 101 -3.04 -9.03 12.92
N GLY A 102 -2.74 -10.25 12.42
CA GLY A 102 -3.55 -10.90 11.39
C GLY A 102 -4.97 -11.22 11.90
N ARG A 103 -5.97 -11.20 11.01
CA ARG A 103 -7.36 -11.54 11.34
C ARG A 103 -7.72 -12.92 10.78
N PRO A 104 -8.67 -13.68 11.41
CA PRO A 104 -9.11 -14.98 10.93
C PRO A 104 -9.84 -14.88 9.59
N ARG A 105 -9.79 -15.98 8.83
CA ARG A 105 -10.44 -16.14 7.51
C ARG A 105 -11.90 -16.52 7.68
N THR A 106 -12.75 -16.08 6.72
CA THR A 106 -14.21 -16.29 6.75
C THR A 106 -14.79 -16.67 5.38
N THR A 107 -14.09 -17.45 4.55
CA THR A 107 -14.62 -17.90 3.25
C THR A 107 -15.38 -19.21 3.40
N ASN A 108 -16.65 -19.28 2.95
CA ASN A 108 -17.42 -20.51 2.86
C ASN A 108 -17.32 -21.07 1.43
N SER A 109 -16.51 -22.13 1.26
CA SER A 109 -16.27 -22.80 -0.02
C SER A 109 -16.99 -24.14 -0.15
N ARG A 110 -17.93 -24.48 0.74
CA ARG A 110 -18.70 -25.75 0.69
C ARG A 110 -20.05 -25.53 0.01
N HIS A 111 -20.10 -25.71 -1.30
CA HIS A 111 -21.32 -25.63 -2.12
C HIS A 111 -21.26 -26.59 -3.32
N SER A 112 -22.38 -26.83 -3.98
CA SER A 112 -22.51 -27.69 -5.17
C SER A 112 -22.42 -26.96 -6.52
N LEU A 113 -21.96 -25.70 -6.54
CA LEU A 113 -21.83 -24.89 -7.74
C LEU A 113 -20.62 -25.32 -8.58
N PRO A 114 -20.56 -24.98 -9.90
CA PRO A 114 -19.45 -25.31 -10.77
C PRO A 114 -18.10 -24.85 -10.22
N VAL A 115 -17.09 -25.72 -10.32
CA VAL A 115 -15.70 -25.44 -9.94
C VAL A 115 -14.80 -25.70 -11.13
N PHE A 116 -13.82 -24.82 -11.34
CA PHE A 116 -12.90 -24.86 -12.47
C PHE A 116 -11.48 -25.19 -12.03
N HIS A 117 -10.67 -25.76 -12.93
CA HIS A 117 -9.26 -26.05 -12.65
C HIS A 117 -8.42 -24.79 -12.45
N ASN A 118 -7.34 -24.92 -11.72
CA ASN A 118 -6.39 -23.83 -11.52
C ASN A 118 -5.46 -23.64 -12.72
N LEU A 119 -5.86 -22.77 -13.64
CA LEU A 119 -5.07 -22.43 -14.83
C LEU A 119 -3.90 -21.49 -14.50
N LEU A 120 -3.98 -20.75 -13.39
CA LEU A 120 -2.96 -19.76 -13.01
C LEU A 120 -1.67 -20.43 -12.55
N LYS A 121 -1.74 -21.65 -12.01
CA LYS A 121 -0.59 -22.39 -11.49
C LYS A 121 0.48 -22.64 -12.56
N GLU A 122 0.07 -22.86 -13.80
CA GLU A 122 0.95 -23.15 -14.93
C GLU A 122 1.15 -21.93 -15.85
N ALA A 123 0.40 -20.87 -15.64
CA ALA A 123 0.43 -19.68 -16.47
C ALA A 123 1.72 -18.86 -16.25
N ARG A 124 2.39 -18.50 -17.33
CA ARG A 124 3.51 -17.57 -17.33
C ARG A 124 3.01 -16.19 -17.75
N VAL A 125 2.67 -15.37 -16.78
CA VAL A 125 2.14 -14.01 -17.01
C VAL A 125 3.31 -13.06 -17.29
N ALA A 126 3.36 -12.52 -18.51
CA ALA A 126 4.45 -11.66 -19.00
C ALA A 126 3.99 -10.25 -19.38
N ALA A 127 2.69 -10.00 -19.49
CA ALA A 127 2.11 -8.72 -19.85
C ALA A 127 0.80 -8.44 -19.09
N PRO A 128 0.34 -7.17 -19.03
CA PRO A 128 -0.97 -6.82 -18.50
C PRO A 128 -2.09 -7.49 -19.28
N ASN A 129 -3.18 -7.76 -18.58
CA ASN A 129 -4.38 -8.38 -19.14
C ASN A 129 -4.17 -9.80 -19.69
N GLU A 130 -3.20 -10.56 -19.16
CA GLU A 130 -3.05 -11.98 -19.37
C GLU A 130 -3.72 -12.81 -18.27
N ALA A 131 -3.71 -12.31 -17.02
CA ALA A 131 -4.40 -12.95 -15.90
C ALA A 131 -4.86 -11.91 -14.87
N TRP A 132 -6.05 -12.14 -14.33
CA TRP A 132 -6.65 -11.37 -13.25
C TRP A 132 -6.90 -12.26 -12.05
N VAL A 133 -6.66 -11.76 -10.85
CA VAL A 133 -7.03 -12.42 -9.58
C VAL A 133 -8.12 -11.61 -8.88
N CYS A 134 -9.10 -12.32 -8.35
CA CYS A 134 -10.29 -11.74 -7.77
C CYS A 134 -10.47 -12.18 -6.33
N ASP A 135 -10.90 -11.26 -5.50
CA ASP A 135 -11.24 -11.56 -4.11
C ASP A 135 -12.28 -10.58 -3.60
N LEU A 136 -13.00 -11.01 -2.57
CA LEU A 136 -14.05 -10.25 -1.92
C LEU A 136 -13.68 -10.05 -0.46
N THR A 137 -13.84 -8.81 0.02
CA THR A 137 -13.57 -8.47 1.40
C THR A 137 -14.70 -7.64 1.99
N TYR A 138 -14.73 -7.50 3.32
CA TYR A 138 -15.71 -6.68 4.01
C TYR A 138 -15.07 -5.49 4.73
N ILE A 139 -15.83 -4.42 4.83
CA ILE A 139 -15.49 -3.19 5.54
C ILE A 139 -16.56 -2.95 6.59
N ARG A 140 -16.12 -2.69 7.82
CA ARG A 140 -17.04 -2.47 8.96
C ARG A 140 -17.51 -1.03 9.00
N THR A 141 -18.80 -0.84 9.26
CA THR A 141 -19.39 0.46 9.58
C THR A 141 -20.31 0.33 10.79
N ASP A 142 -20.66 1.44 11.41
CA ASP A 142 -21.66 1.45 12.50
C ASP A 142 -23.07 1.12 11.98
N GLU A 143 -23.29 1.25 10.66
CA GLU A 143 -24.53 0.88 9.96
C GLU A 143 -24.52 -0.58 9.44
N GLY A 144 -23.52 -1.40 9.81
CA GLY A 144 -23.34 -2.77 9.37
C GLY A 144 -22.14 -2.95 8.44
N PHE A 145 -22.05 -4.11 7.79
CA PHE A 145 -20.93 -4.42 6.88
C PHE A 145 -21.22 -3.91 5.45
N MET A 146 -20.15 -3.52 4.78
CA MET A 146 -20.09 -3.38 3.34
C MET A 146 -19.15 -4.41 2.75
N TYR A 147 -19.40 -4.81 1.51
CA TYR A 147 -18.66 -5.86 0.81
C TYR A 147 -17.97 -5.27 -0.42
N ALA A 148 -16.68 -5.43 -0.50
CA ALA A 148 -15.85 -4.90 -1.57
C ALA A 148 -15.30 -6.03 -2.43
N ALA A 149 -15.66 -6.04 -3.71
CA ALA A 149 -15.11 -6.93 -4.73
C ALA A 149 -13.97 -6.24 -5.47
N LEU A 150 -12.85 -6.92 -5.64
CA LEU A 150 -11.65 -6.44 -6.31
C LEU A 150 -11.22 -7.41 -7.41
N ILE A 151 -10.83 -6.87 -8.55
CA ILE A 151 -10.17 -7.58 -9.64
C ILE A 151 -8.82 -6.92 -9.88
N THR A 152 -7.75 -7.69 -9.74
CA THR A 152 -6.37 -7.20 -9.81
C THR A 152 -5.63 -7.89 -10.94
N ASP A 153 -5.00 -7.12 -11.79
CA ASP A 153 -4.10 -7.62 -12.84
C ASP A 153 -2.83 -8.23 -12.23
N VAL A 154 -2.52 -9.46 -12.63
CA VAL A 154 -1.42 -10.25 -12.07
C VAL A 154 -0.06 -9.65 -12.40
N PHE A 155 0.12 -9.09 -13.59
CA PHE A 155 1.39 -8.52 -14.02
C PHE A 155 1.64 -7.16 -13.36
N SER A 156 0.75 -6.21 -13.59
CA SER A 156 0.92 -4.81 -13.18
C SER A 156 0.53 -4.52 -11.73
N ARG A 157 -0.15 -5.43 -11.06
CA ARG A 157 -0.73 -5.24 -9.72
C ARG A 157 -1.86 -4.19 -9.68
N LYS A 158 -2.27 -3.65 -10.83
CA LYS A 158 -3.35 -2.68 -10.92
C LYS A 158 -4.68 -3.33 -10.56
N ILE A 159 -5.45 -2.67 -9.72
CA ILE A 159 -6.86 -2.99 -9.53
C ILE A 159 -7.58 -2.49 -10.77
N VAL A 160 -8.01 -3.40 -11.64
CA VAL A 160 -8.67 -3.13 -12.92
C VAL A 160 -10.19 -3.05 -12.79
N GLY A 161 -10.74 -3.69 -11.76
CA GLY A 161 -12.17 -3.62 -11.44
C GLY A 161 -12.37 -3.59 -9.92
N SER A 162 -13.32 -2.77 -9.47
CA SER A 162 -13.66 -2.67 -8.06
C SER A 162 -15.09 -2.23 -7.84
N HIS A 163 -15.74 -2.80 -6.84
CA HIS A 163 -17.07 -2.38 -6.41
C HIS A 163 -17.25 -2.57 -4.92
N ILE A 164 -17.97 -1.68 -4.27
CA ILE A 164 -18.38 -1.80 -2.88
C ILE A 164 -19.89 -1.68 -2.76
N GLY A 165 -20.52 -2.61 -2.07
CA GLY A 165 -21.98 -2.70 -1.93
C GLY A 165 -22.42 -3.14 -0.53
N ASP A 166 -23.72 -3.11 -0.31
CA ASP A 166 -24.34 -3.36 1.00
C ASP A 166 -24.59 -4.84 1.28
N ASN A 167 -24.49 -5.70 0.27
CA ASN A 167 -24.77 -7.12 0.37
C ASN A 167 -23.63 -7.98 -0.18
N LEU A 168 -23.59 -9.24 0.24
CA LEU A 168 -22.61 -10.25 -0.18
C LEU A 168 -23.06 -11.01 -1.44
N GLU A 169 -23.89 -10.42 -2.27
CA GLU A 169 -24.38 -11.05 -3.48
C GLU A 169 -23.36 -10.99 -4.64
N ALA A 170 -23.54 -11.85 -5.62
CA ALA A 170 -22.72 -11.87 -6.83
C ALA A 170 -22.81 -10.57 -7.66
N THR A 171 -23.87 -9.78 -7.47
CA THR A 171 -24.09 -8.48 -8.13
C THR A 171 -22.94 -7.51 -7.93
N GLY A 172 -22.32 -7.50 -6.74
CA GLY A 172 -21.14 -6.68 -6.46
C GLY A 172 -19.92 -7.13 -7.26
N CYS A 173 -19.68 -8.45 -7.34
CA CYS A 173 -18.61 -9.03 -8.15
C CYS A 173 -18.83 -8.78 -9.65
N MET A 174 -20.08 -8.86 -10.12
CA MET A 174 -20.45 -8.58 -11.52
C MET A 174 -20.15 -7.13 -11.89
N LYS A 175 -20.47 -6.15 -11.04
CA LYS A 175 -20.16 -4.74 -11.28
C LYS A 175 -18.64 -4.48 -11.34
N ALA A 176 -17.87 -5.15 -10.47
CA ALA A 176 -16.40 -5.09 -10.54
C ALA A 176 -15.88 -5.68 -11.86
N LEU A 177 -16.46 -6.80 -12.32
CA LEU A 177 -16.13 -7.41 -13.59
C LEU A 177 -16.50 -6.52 -14.78
N GLU A 178 -17.68 -5.93 -14.78
CA GLU A 178 -18.12 -4.97 -15.81
C GLU A 178 -17.15 -3.79 -15.95
N GLN A 179 -16.69 -3.25 -14.83
CA GLN A 179 -15.68 -2.18 -14.82
C GLN A 179 -14.36 -2.66 -15.43
N ALA A 180 -13.88 -3.85 -15.04
CA ALA A 180 -12.63 -4.40 -15.58
C ALA A 180 -12.72 -4.67 -17.09
N LEU A 181 -13.88 -5.15 -17.56
CA LEU A 181 -14.13 -5.43 -18.96
C LEU A 181 -14.32 -4.17 -19.82
N ALA A 182 -14.77 -3.07 -19.24
CA ALA A 182 -14.93 -1.80 -19.96
C ALA A 182 -13.59 -1.21 -20.43
N ASP A 183 -12.54 -1.41 -19.64
CA ASP A 183 -11.19 -0.93 -19.94
C ASP A 183 -10.29 -2.02 -20.59
N LEU A 184 -10.82 -3.23 -20.83
CA LEU A 184 -10.07 -4.32 -21.42
C LEU A 184 -9.90 -4.09 -22.93
N PRO A 185 -8.65 -4.06 -23.47
CA PRO A 185 -8.43 -3.94 -24.89
C PRO A 185 -9.04 -5.09 -25.69
N ASP A 186 -9.52 -4.81 -26.90
CA ASP A 186 -10.08 -5.81 -27.81
C ASP A 186 -9.09 -6.95 -28.07
N GLY A 187 -9.61 -8.18 -28.11
CA GLY A 187 -8.83 -9.39 -28.34
C GLY A 187 -8.01 -9.90 -27.14
N ARG A 188 -8.12 -9.23 -25.99
CA ARG A 188 -7.53 -9.73 -24.74
C ARG A 188 -8.53 -10.61 -23.99
N HIS A 189 -8.06 -11.77 -23.53
CA HIS A 189 -8.84 -12.78 -22.80
C HIS A 189 -8.08 -13.20 -21.54
N PRO A 190 -8.01 -12.35 -20.48
CA PRO A 190 -7.28 -12.69 -19.27
C PRO A 190 -7.84 -13.95 -18.60
N ILE A 191 -6.97 -14.80 -18.07
CA ILE A 191 -7.38 -15.85 -17.14
C ILE A 191 -8.00 -15.19 -15.93
N HIS A 192 -9.28 -15.45 -15.67
CA HIS A 192 -9.98 -14.95 -14.50
C HIS A 192 -9.86 -15.97 -13.36
N HIS A 193 -9.06 -15.65 -12.35
CA HIS A 193 -8.80 -16.53 -11.21
C HIS A 193 -9.44 -16.00 -9.92
N SER A 194 -10.17 -16.86 -9.22
CA SER A 194 -10.82 -16.53 -7.94
C SER A 194 -10.71 -17.69 -6.94
N ASP A 195 -11.11 -17.44 -5.70
CA ASP A 195 -11.43 -18.52 -4.79
C ASP A 195 -12.75 -19.21 -5.20
N ARG A 196 -13.14 -20.28 -4.47
CA ARG A 196 -14.41 -20.99 -4.69
C ARG A 196 -15.58 -20.34 -3.94
N GLY A 197 -15.58 -19.04 -3.74
CA GLY A 197 -16.71 -18.35 -3.16
C GLY A 197 -17.97 -18.48 -4.03
N CYS A 198 -19.14 -18.68 -3.41
CA CYS A 198 -20.39 -18.85 -4.15
C CYS A 198 -20.71 -17.70 -5.12
N GLN A 199 -20.17 -16.51 -4.87
CA GLN A 199 -20.32 -15.33 -5.73
C GLN A 199 -19.65 -15.52 -7.09
N TYR A 200 -18.47 -16.17 -7.13
CA TYR A 200 -17.70 -16.44 -8.34
C TYR A 200 -18.17 -17.72 -9.07
N CYS A 201 -18.77 -18.64 -8.30
CA CYS A 201 -19.29 -19.91 -8.83
C CYS A 201 -20.74 -19.83 -9.32
N CYS A 202 -21.46 -18.72 -9.10
CA CYS A 202 -22.86 -18.59 -9.51
C CYS A 202 -22.98 -18.53 -11.04
N HIS A 203 -24.06 -19.10 -11.58
CA HIS A 203 -24.30 -19.19 -13.04
C HIS A 203 -24.19 -17.81 -13.72
N ALA A 204 -24.80 -16.77 -13.15
CA ALA A 204 -24.78 -15.44 -13.75
C ALA A 204 -23.37 -14.87 -13.93
N TYR A 205 -22.46 -15.11 -12.97
CA TYR A 205 -21.07 -14.68 -13.05
C TYR A 205 -20.27 -15.50 -14.08
N VAL A 206 -20.42 -16.82 -14.02
CA VAL A 206 -19.78 -17.76 -14.96
C VAL A 206 -20.22 -17.48 -16.39
N ASP A 207 -21.52 -17.29 -16.63
CA ASP A 207 -22.08 -16.97 -17.94
C ASP A 207 -21.51 -15.65 -18.51
N GLN A 208 -21.28 -14.66 -17.66
CA GLN A 208 -20.67 -13.38 -18.09
C GLN A 208 -19.22 -13.57 -18.54
N LEU A 209 -18.44 -14.35 -17.82
CA LEU A 209 -17.06 -14.68 -18.20
C LEU A 209 -17.02 -15.47 -19.51
N GLN A 210 -17.88 -16.50 -19.65
CA GLN A 210 -17.98 -17.33 -20.84
C GLN A 210 -18.41 -16.53 -22.09
N LYS A 211 -19.42 -15.66 -21.96
CA LYS A 211 -19.86 -14.76 -23.05
C LYS A 211 -18.74 -13.85 -23.55
N ARG A 212 -17.79 -13.50 -22.70
CA ARG A 212 -16.61 -12.69 -23.06
C ARG A 212 -15.41 -13.53 -23.45
N GLY A 213 -15.53 -14.87 -23.44
CA GLY A 213 -14.46 -15.80 -23.79
C GLY A 213 -13.28 -15.80 -22.81
N LEU A 214 -13.51 -15.42 -21.55
CA LEU A 214 -12.46 -15.42 -20.55
C LEU A 214 -12.25 -16.82 -19.98
N PRO A 215 -11.01 -17.37 -19.96
CA PRO A 215 -10.70 -18.61 -19.27
C PRO A 215 -10.95 -18.48 -17.77
N ILE A 216 -11.72 -19.42 -17.20
CA ILE A 216 -12.08 -19.42 -15.78
C ILE A 216 -11.14 -20.33 -15.03
N SER A 217 -10.59 -19.84 -13.93
CA SER A 217 -9.66 -20.52 -13.05
C SER A 217 -10.08 -20.34 -11.61
N MET A 218 -9.95 -21.38 -10.80
CA MET A 218 -10.28 -21.32 -9.36
C MET A 218 -9.19 -22.00 -8.54
N THR A 219 -9.07 -21.61 -7.27
CA THR A 219 -8.19 -22.28 -6.32
C THR A 219 -8.55 -23.76 -6.21
N GLU A 220 -7.57 -24.63 -6.09
CA GLU A 220 -7.78 -26.05 -5.78
C GLU A 220 -7.96 -26.25 -4.26
N ILE A 221 -8.23 -27.49 -3.81
CA ILE A 221 -8.62 -27.76 -2.43
C ILE A 221 -7.53 -27.30 -1.45
N SER A 222 -7.89 -26.37 -0.55
CA SER A 222 -7.15 -25.99 0.69
C SER A 222 -5.85 -25.19 0.52
N HIS A 223 -5.47 -24.72 -0.62
CA HIS A 223 -4.25 -23.93 -0.76
C HIS A 223 -4.51 -22.42 -0.75
N CYS A 224 -4.39 -21.83 0.44
CA CYS A 224 -4.42 -20.38 0.66
C CYS A 224 -3.34 -19.60 -0.12
N TYR A 225 -2.36 -20.27 -0.66
CA TYR A 225 -1.31 -19.65 -1.48
C TYR A 225 -1.77 -19.38 -2.92
N GLU A 226 -2.81 -20.05 -3.39
CA GLU A 226 -3.25 -19.95 -4.79
C GLU A 226 -3.94 -18.61 -5.11
N ASN A 227 -4.55 -17.95 -4.11
CA ASN A 227 -5.10 -16.59 -4.25
C ASN A 227 -4.34 -15.53 -3.40
N ALA A 228 -3.10 -15.86 -3.02
CA ALA A 228 -2.29 -15.02 -2.12
C ALA A 228 -2.08 -13.60 -2.62
N MET A 229 -2.09 -13.39 -3.95
CA MET A 229 -1.96 -12.05 -4.53
C MET A 229 -3.20 -11.20 -4.27
N ALA A 230 -4.40 -11.72 -4.51
CA ALA A 230 -5.64 -10.99 -4.25
C ALA A 230 -5.81 -10.72 -2.75
N GLU A 231 -5.52 -11.72 -1.91
CA GLU A 231 -5.48 -11.55 -0.44
C GLU A 231 -4.48 -10.47 -0.01
N ARG A 232 -3.32 -10.40 -0.68
CA ARG A 232 -2.31 -9.37 -0.42
C ARG A 232 -2.80 -7.98 -0.75
N VAL A 233 -3.50 -7.79 -1.87
CA VAL A 233 -4.09 -6.50 -2.27
C VAL A 233 -5.13 -6.07 -1.23
N ASN A 234 -6.04 -6.97 -0.84
CA ASN A 234 -7.00 -6.71 0.23
C ASN A 234 -6.30 -6.34 1.56
N GLY A 235 -5.25 -7.05 1.91
CA GLY A 235 -4.43 -6.76 3.08
C GLY A 235 -3.80 -5.37 3.03
N ILE A 236 -3.31 -4.94 1.87
CA ILE A 236 -2.74 -3.61 1.67
C ILE A 236 -3.81 -2.53 1.85
N LEU A 237 -4.97 -2.67 1.19
CA LEU A 237 -6.05 -1.69 1.32
C LEU A 237 -6.52 -1.57 2.77
N LYS A 238 -6.67 -2.69 3.47
CA LYS A 238 -7.07 -2.70 4.88
C LYS A 238 -6.03 -2.10 5.81
N GLN A 239 -4.75 -2.44 5.63
CA GLN A 239 -3.70 -2.08 6.58
C GLN A 239 -3.06 -0.72 6.28
N GLU A 240 -2.76 -0.42 5.01
CA GLU A 240 -2.05 0.80 4.63
C GLU A 240 -3.03 1.99 4.46
N TYR A 241 -4.30 1.75 4.03
CA TYR A 241 -5.34 2.76 3.86
C TYR A 241 -6.46 2.68 4.91
N GLU A 242 -6.22 1.91 6.00
CA GLU A 242 -7.08 1.85 7.19
C GLU A 242 -8.52 1.39 6.95
N LEU A 243 -8.78 0.67 5.83
CA LEU A 243 -10.11 0.11 5.56
C LEU A 243 -10.50 -1.04 6.52
N ASP A 244 -9.62 -1.44 7.44
CA ASP A 244 -9.92 -2.35 8.54
C ASP A 244 -10.49 -1.65 9.78
N SER A 245 -10.54 -0.32 9.78
CA SER A 245 -11.18 0.50 10.81
C SER A 245 -12.70 0.45 10.68
N SER A 246 -13.44 0.80 11.74
CA SER A 246 -14.88 0.99 11.66
C SER A 246 -15.19 2.41 11.17
N PHE A 247 -16.06 2.52 10.17
CA PHE A 247 -16.52 3.81 9.66
C PHE A 247 -17.88 4.17 10.28
N ARG A 248 -18.15 5.45 10.48
CA ARG A 248 -19.43 5.92 11.04
C ARG A 248 -20.61 5.63 10.12
N SER A 249 -20.40 5.63 8.80
CA SER A 249 -21.45 5.38 7.83
C SER A 249 -20.98 4.60 6.61
N LYS A 250 -21.89 3.94 5.91
CA LYS A 250 -21.64 3.28 4.64
C LYS A 250 -21.14 4.25 3.56
N SER A 251 -21.66 5.47 3.54
CA SER A 251 -21.22 6.51 2.60
C SER A 251 -19.75 6.88 2.82
N GLN A 252 -19.31 7.02 4.08
CA GLN A 252 -17.91 7.28 4.42
C GLN A 252 -17.00 6.11 4.01
N ALA A 253 -17.40 4.88 4.30
CA ALA A 253 -16.66 3.68 3.91
C ALA A 253 -16.51 3.56 2.39
N LYS A 254 -17.57 3.88 1.63
CA LYS A 254 -17.55 3.89 0.16
C LYS A 254 -16.52 4.90 -0.38
N LYS A 255 -16.56 6.13 0.09
CA LYS A 255 -15.59 7.18 -0.32
C LYS A 255 -14.15 6.77 0.02
N ALA A 256 -13.92 6.24 1.23
CA ALA A 256 -12.60 5.78 1.66
C ALA A 256 -12.08 4.63 0.78
N PHE A 257 -12.95 3.68 0.43
CA PHE A 257 -12.61 2.58 -0.48
C PHE A 257 -12.24 3.06 -1.87
N GLU A 258 -13.05 3.92 -2.48
CA GLU A 258 -12.80 4.48 -3.81
C GLU A 258 -11.48 5.27 -3.85
N GLN A 259 -11.22 6.07 -2.82
CA GLN A 259 -9.97 6.79 -2.67
C GLN A 259 -8.77 5.85 -2.46
N ALA A 260 -8.91 4.81 -1.65
CA ALA A 260 -7.86 3.83 -1.42
C ALA A 260 -7.47 3.09 -2.71
N VAL A 261 -8.44 2.68 -3.53
CA VAL A 261 -8.19 2.06 -4.85
C VAL A 261 -7.46 3.02 -5.78
N LEU A 262 -7.87 4.29 -5.83
CA LEU A 262 -7.21 5.31 -6.65
C LEU A 262 -5.75 5.52 -6.23
N LEU A 263 -5.50 5.69 -4.93
CA LEU A 263 -4.16 5.90 -4.37
C LEU A 263 -3.28 4.66 -4.54
N TYR A 264 -3.84 3.47 -4.32
CA TYR A 264 -3.16 2.19 -4.57
C TYR A 264 -2.67 2.09 -6.01
N ASN A 265 -3.51 2.42 -6.98
CA ASN A 265 -3.16 2.33 -8.39
C ASN A 265 -2.17 3.40 -8.86
N ARG A 266 -2.30 4.65 -8.37
CA ARG A 266 -1.61 5.81 -8.95
C ARG A 266 -0.49 6.39 -8.10
N ARG A 267 -0.42 6.06 -6.81
CA ARG A 267 0.55 6.70 -5.89
C ARG A 267 1.33 5.70 -5.04
N ARG A 268 0.87 4.46 -4.94
CA ARG A 268 1.53 3.48 -4.11
C ARG A 268 2.64 2.74 -4.88
N PRO A 269 3.93 2.91 -4.49
CA PRO A 269 5.00 2.16 -5.14
C PRO A 269 4.98 0.69 -4.72
N HIS A 270 5.25 -0.20 -5.68
CA HIS A 270 5.36 -1.64 -5.45
C HIS A 270 6.80 -2.13 -5.58
N SER A 271 7.33 -2.80 -4.56
CA SER A 271 8.69 -3.36 -4.60
C SER A 271 8.88 -4.43 -5.69
N SER A 272 7.81 -5.20 -6.01
CA SER A 272 7.84 -6.18 -7.10
C SER A 272 7.76 -5.55 -8.50
N LEU A 273 7.57 -4.25 -8.60
CA LEU A 273 7.53 -3.46 -9.82
C LEU A 273 8.65 -2.42 -9.86
N ASP A 274 9.75 -2.67 -9.15
CA ASP A 274 10.88 -1.73 -9.02
C ASP A 274 10.43 -0.35 -8.51
N TYR A 275 9.52 -0.35 -7.55
CA TYR A 275 8.88 0.82 -6.95
C TYR A 275 8.04 1.69 -7.90
N ARG A 276 7.75 1.22 -9.12
CA ARG A 276 6.78 1.88 -10.01
C ARG A 276 5.34 1.72 -9.49
N PHE A 277 4.45 2.56 -9.99
CA PHE A 277 3.04 2.53 -9.66
C PHE A 277 2.28 1.52 -10.53
N PRO A 278 1.28 0.79 -10.00
CA PRO A 278 0.51 -0.18 -10.76
C PRO A 278 -0.08 0.38 -12.07
N ALA A 279 -0.64 1.59 -12.04
CA ALA A 279 -1.22 2.21 -13.22
C ALA A 279 -0.20 2.51 -14.32
N GLU A 280 1.02 2.93 -13.95
CA GLU A 280 2.11 3.20 -14.90
C GLU A 280 2.57 1.91 -15.58
N VAL A 281 2.78 0.84 -14.79
CA VAL A 281 3.20 -0.45 -15.33
C VAL A 281 2.13 -1.03 -16.26
N HIS A 282 0.85 -0.85 -15.90
CA HIS A 282 -0.26 -1.33 -16.72
C HIS A 282 -0.41 -0.59 -18.05
N ALA A 283 -0.07 0.69 -18.08
CA ALA A 283 -0.17 1.52 -19.28
C ALA A 283 1.06 1.45 -20.20
N ALA A 284 2.21 1.01 -19.67
CA ALA A 284 3.48 0.99 -20.40
C ALA A 284 3.74 -0.30 -21.18
N ALA A 285 2.82 -1.26 -21.19
CA ALA A 285 3.00 -2.59 -21.75
C ALA A 285 2.05 -2.91 -22.92
#